data_646b4ff91c61ea70cc46cdfca70e65a4
#
_entry.id   646b4ff91c61ea70cc46cdfca70e65a4
#
_cell.length_a   1.000
_cell.length_b   1.000
_cell.length_c   1.000
_cell.angle_alpha   90.00
_cell.angle_beta   90.00
_cell.angle_gamma   90.00
#
_symmetry.space_group_name_H-M   'P 1'
#
loop_
_entity.id
_entity.type
_entity.pdbx_description
1 polymer ?
#
loop_
_entity_poly.entity_id
_entity_poly.type
_entity_poly.pdbx_seq_one_letter_code
_entity_poly.pdbx_strand_id
1 'polypeptide(L)'
;MIDINNTLDLIKLKFYNEWLYTAHIYDEGTSPMHETLTKQVIDQYVLPLNIPKNGKVLDLGCGPGYFLNYMREQGYTDLTGVTLSPEDVKMCEANGHTIKKYDMSFLPQQDGYYDESVDFIFLRHSLEHSPYPIFTLMEYNRVLKQGSKMY
;
A
#
# COMPACT_ATOMS: atom_id res chain seq x y z
N MET A 1 -7.96 -18.91 -2.97
CA MET A 1 -7.64 -20.14 -2.20
C MET A 1 -6.50 -20.85 -2.95
N ILE A 2 -5.37 -21.13 -2.25
CA ILE A 2 -4.25 -21.85 -2.87
C ILE A 2 -4.66 -23.31 -3.01
N ASP A 3 -4.65 -23.85 -4.23
CA ASP A 3 -4.87 -25.28 -4.46
C ASP A 3 -3.53 -26.01 -4.34
N ILE A 4 -3.35 -26.75 -3.24
CA ILE A 4 -2.13 -27.52 -2.96
C ILE A 4 -1.90 -28.66 -3.97
N ASN A 5 -2.90 -29.02 -4.75
CA ASN A 5 -2.77 -30.00 -5.82
C ASN A 5 -2.29 -29.38 -7.14
N ASN A 6 -2.22 -28.06 -7.21
CA ASN A 6 -1.72 -27.35 -8.37
C ASN A 6 -0.22 -27.07 -8.20
N THR A 7 0.61 -27.65 -9.05
CA THR A 7 2.06 -27.47 -9.02
C THR A 7 2.48 -26.00 -9.08
N LEU A 8 1.74 -25.16 -9.84
CA LEU A 8 2.02 -23.72 -9.96
C LEU A 8 1.76 -23.00 -8.63
N ASP A 9 0.70 -23.35 -7.92
CA ASP A 9 0.38 -22.75 -6.62
C ASP A 9 1.39 -23.17 -5.53
N LEU A 10 1.89 -24.41 -5.59
CA LEU A 10 2.99 -24.87 -4.72
C LEU A 10 4.30 -24.12 -5.00
N ILE A 11 4.63 -23.88 -6.27
CA ILE A 11 5.81 -23.11 -6.67
C ILE A 11 5.68 -21.67 -6.16
N LYS A 12 4.53 -21.03 -6.34
CA LYS A 12 4.25 -19.67 -5.84
C LYS A 12 4.38 -19.62 -4.32
N LEU A 13 3.81 -20.59 -3.61
CA LEU A 13 3.87 -20.66 -2.15
C LEU A 13 5.32 -20.82 -1.66
N LYS A 14 6.08 -21.69 -2.30
CA LYS A 14 7.51 -21.88 -1.98
C LYS A 14 8.28 -20.59 -2.20
N PHE A 15 8.12 -19.95 -3.35
CA PHE A 15 8.79 -18.71 -3.71
C PHE A 15 8.41 -17.57 -2.75
N TYR A 16 7.14 -17.47 -2.40
CA TYR A 16 6.63 -16.49 -1.44
C TYR A 16 7.22 -16.70 -0.04
N ASN A 17 7.29 -17.94 0.42
CA ASN A 17 7.88 -18.27 1.72
C ASN A 17 9.39 -17.98 1.73
N GLU A 18 10.12 -18.34 0.69
CA GLU A 18 11.55 -18.02 0.57
C GLU A 18 11.77 -16.51 0.56
N TRP A 19 10.93 -15.77 -0.15
CA TRP A 19 10.99 -14.31 -0.18
C TRP A 19 10.68 -13.70 1.20
N LEU A 20 9.66 -14.16 1.90
CA LEU A 20 9.35 -13.70 3.26
C LEU A 20 10.50 -13.92 4.25
N TYR A 21 11.23 -15.04 4.11
CA TYR A 21 12.38 -15.33 4.96
C TYR A 21 13.64 -14.52 4.57
N THR A 22 13.77 -14.12 3.33
CA THR A 22 14.92 -13.40 2.80
C THR A 22 14.67 -11.90 2.65
N ALA A 23 13.44 -11.50 2.41
CA ALA A 23 13.06 -10.11 2.42
C ALA A 23 13.14 -9.59 3.84
N HIS A 24 14.09 -8.71 4.08
CA HIS A 24 14.06 -7.91 5.28
C HIS A 24 12.73 -7.14 5.29
N ILE A 25 11.88 -7.44 6.27
CA ILE A 25 10.78 -6.53 6.62
C ILE A 25 11.49 -5.25 7.04
N TYR A 26 11.50 -4.30 6.14
CA TYR A 26 12.26 -3.07 6.32
C TYR A 26 11.51 -2.24 7.36
N ASP A 27 12.09 -2.15 8.53
CA ASP A 27 11.68 -1.19 9.55
C ASP A 27 12.50 0.08 9.29
N GLU A 28 11.94 1.03 8.55
CA GLU A 28 12.63 2.28 8.24
C GLU A 28 12.76 3.19 9.45
N GLY A 29 12.02 2.92 10.52
CA GLY A 29 11.90 3.83 11.65
C GLY A 29 11.38 5.21 11.22
N THR A 30 11.50 6.19 12.10
CA THR A 30 11.11 7.58 11.81
C THR A 30 12.27 8.37 11.20
N SER A 31 12.03 9.05 10.09
CA SER A 31 13.00 9.92 9.41
C SER A 31 12.37 11.27 9.06
N PRO A 32 12.79 12.37 9.73
CA PRO A 32 12.30 13.72 9.41
C PRO A 32 12.55 14.12 7.96
N MET A 33 13.62 13.61 7.35
CA MET A 33 13.93 13.86 5.95
C MET A 33 12.92 13.16 5.03
N HIS A 34 12.60 11.89 5.29
CA HIS A 34 11.60 11.15 4.51
C HIS A 34 10.21 11.75 4.67
N GLU A 35 9.84 12.20 5.87
CA GLU A 35 8.60 12.92 6.10
C GLU A 35 8.52 14.19 5.24
N THR A 36 9.57 15.02 5.27
CA THR A 36 9.64 16.26 4.48
C THR A 36 9.54 15.97 2.98
N LEU A 37 10.28 15.01 2.48
CA LEU A 37 10.24 14.62 1.06
C LEU A 37 8.87 14.08 0.67
N THR A 38 8.22 13.30 1.53
CA THR A 38 6.87 12.79 1.27
C THR A 38 5.86 13.92 1.14
N LYS A 39 5.90 14.93 2.04
CA LYS A 39 5.06 16.12 1.95
C LYS A 39 5.28 16.90 0.64
N GLN A 40 6.53 17.12 0.24
CA GLN A 40 6.86 17.77 -1.03
C GLN A 40 6.29 17.01 -2.25
N VAL A 41 6.43 15.69 -2.26
CA VAL A 41 5.88 14.83 -3.32
C VAL A 41 4.35 14.94 -3.37
N ILE A 42 3.68 14.92 -2.22
CA ILE A 42 2.22 15.05 -2.15
C ILE A 42 1.78 16.42 -2.70
N ASP A 43 2.40 17.49 -2.27
CA ASP A 43 2.08 18.86 -2.73
C ASP A 43 2.25 19.02 -4.24
N GLN A 44 3.34 18.46 -4.76
CA GLN A 44 3.72 18.64 -6.17
C GLN A 44 2.94 17.73 -7.12
N TYR A 45 2.65 16.48 -6.72
CA TYR A 45 2.17 15.45 -7.65
C TYR A 45 0.82 14.84 -7.26
N VAL A 46 0.45 14.83 -5.98
CA VAL A 46 -0.79 14.16 -5.54
C VAL A 46 -1.95 15.14 -5.41
N LEU A 47 -1.77 16.27 -4.69
CA LEU A 47 -2.84 17.25 -4.50
C LEU A 47 -3.38 17.83 -5.81
N PRO A 48 -2.54 18.11 -6.85
CA PRO A 48 -3.04 18.58 -8.15
C PRO A 48 -3.94 17.60 -8.91
N LEU A 49 -3.97 16.32 -8.51
CA LEU A 49 -4.85 15.33 -9.12
C LEU A 49 -6.32 15.51 -8.73
N ASN A 50 -6.61 16.34 -7.73
CA ASN A 50 -7.96 16.64 -7.23
C ASN A 50 -8.77 15.38 -6.86
N ILE A 51 -8.13 14.43 -6.17
CA ILE A 51 -8.78 13.24 -5.65
C ILE A 51 -9.92 13.66 -4.72
N PRO A 52 -11.11 13.04 -4.79
CA PRO A 52 -12.21 13.35 -3.88
C PRO A 52 -11.77 13.17 -2.41
N LYS A 53 -12.12 14.13 -1.53
CA LYS A 53 -11.70 14.09 -0.11
C LYS A 53 -12.25 12.88 0.65
N ASN A 54 -13.37 12.34 0.20
CA ASN A 54 -13.99 11.11 0.71
C ASN A 54 -13.71 9.90 -0.20
N GLY A 55 -12.83 10.03 -1.18
CA GLY A 55 -12.39 8.93 -2.03
C GLY A 55 -11.54 7.93 -1.26
N LYS A 56 -11.65 6.65 -1.64
CA LYS A 56 -10.83 5.59 -1.05
C LYS A 56 -9.40 5.70 -1.54
N VAL A 57 -8.49 5.97 -0.62
CA VAL A 57 -7.05 6.17 -0.87
C VAL A 57 -6.24 5.10 -0.13
N LEU A 58 -5.35 4.43 -0.86
CA LEU A 58 -4.46 3.41 -0.31
C LEU A 58 -3.02 3.89 -0.33
N ASP A 59 -2.31 3.63 0.78
CA ASP A 59 -0.85 3.79 0.90
C ASP A 59 -0.22 2.38 1.00
N LEU A 60 0.33 1.90 -0.10
CA LEU A 60 0.84 0.53 -0.21
C LEU A 60 2.34 0.48 0.08
N GLY A 61 2.69 -0.12 1.21
CA GLY A 61 4.00 0.01 1.84
C GLY A 61 4.10 1.31 2.63
N CYS A 62 3.12 1.55 3.50
CA CYS A 62 2.90 2.85 4.15
C CYS A 62 4.00 3.27 5.14
N GLY A 63 4.91 2.36 5.53
CA GLY A 63 5.94 2.65 6.52
C GLY A 63 5.35 3.28 7.79
N PRO A 64 6.00 4.28 8.38
CA PRO A 64 5.50 4.95 9.60
C PRO A 64 4.30 5.89 9.37
N GLY A 65 3.71 5.90 8.17
CA GLY A 65 2.45 6.60 7.88
C GLY A 65 2.58 8.08 7.52
N TYR A 66 3.71 8.54 7.00
CA TYR A 66 3.91 9.95 6.63
C TYR A 66 2.88 10.44 5.60
N PHE A 67 2.61 9.63 4.58
CA PHE A 67 1.58 9.93 3.59
C PHE A 67 0.19 10.03 4.23
N LEU A 68 -0.17 9.05 5.03
CA LEU A 68 -1.48 8.98 5.71
C LEU A 68 -1.69 10.20 6.62
N ASN A 69 -0.67 10.57 7.41
CA ASN A 69 -0.71 11.75 8.27
C ASN A 69 -0.99 13.02 7.47
N TYR A 70 -0.19 13.26 6.42
CA TYR A 70 -0.31 14.49 5.65
C TYR A 70 -1.60 14.56 4.84
N MET A 71 -2.04 13.45 4.23
CA MET A 71 -3.33 13.41 3.52
C MET A 71 -4.52 13.68 4.46
N ARG A 72 -4.47 13.17 5.70
CA ARG A 72 -5.48 13.48 6.72
C ARG A 72 -5.48 14.98 7.09
N GLU A 73 -4.31 15.58 7.24
CA GLU A 73 -4.17 17.05 7.46
C GLU A 73 -4.78 17.84 6.29
N GLN A 74 -4.70 17.30 5.07
CA GLN A 74 -5.32 17.89 3.88
C GLN A 74 -6.84 17.62 3.78
N GLY A 75 -7.45 16.93 4.76
CA GLY A 75 -8.88 16.69 4.85
C GLY A 75 -9.39 15.45 4.12
N TYR A 76 -8.52 14.51 3.76
CA TYR A 76 -8.95 13.20 3.25
C TYR A 76 -9.41 12.30 4.39
N THR A 77 -10.49 11.54 4.18
CA THR A 77 -11.18 10.83 5.25
C THR A 77 -11.19 9.30 5.10
N ASP A 78 -11.04 8.76 3.89
CA ASP A 78 -10.99 7.31 3.63
C ASP A 78 -9.55 6.91 3.24
N LEU A 79 -8.70 6.78 4.26
CA LEU A 79 -7.29 6.49 4.14
C LEU A 79 -6.98 5.12 4.75
N THR A 80 -6.34 4.24 3.99
CA THR A 80 -5.89 2.93 4.48
C THR A 80 -4.43 2.70 4.12
N GLY A 81 -3.61 2.36 5.11
CA GLY A 81 -2.24 1.91 4.91
C GLY A 81 -2.15 0.39 4.83
N VAL A 82 -1.20 -0.11 4.06
CA VAL A 82 -0.85 -1.53 3.98
C VAL A 82 0.64 -1.68 4.26
N THR A 83 1.00 -2.53 5.21
CA THR A 83 2.39 -2.85 5.53
C THR A 83 2.52 -4.23 6.15
N LEU A 84 3.69 -4.84 6.03
CA LEU A 84 4.05 -6.08 6.72
C LEU A 84 4.81 -5.82 8.03
N SER A 85 5.38 -4.62 8.23
CA SER A 85 6.15 -4.26 9.41
C SER A 85 5.25 -4.15 10.65
N PRO A 86 5.46 -4.97 11.70
CA PRO A 86 4.71 -4.85 12.95
C PRO A 86 4.91 -3.51 13.67
N GLU A 87 6.08 -2.90 13.52
CA GLU A 87 6.40 -1.62 14.15
C GLU A 87 5.68 -0.48 13.46
N ASP A 88 5.63 -0.47 12.12
CA ASP A 88 4.87 0.51 11.33
C ASP A 88 3.37 0.40 11.64
N VAL A 89 2.84 -0.83 11.75
CA VAL A 89 1.44 -1.05 12.17
C VAL A 89 1.17 -0.34 13.49
N LYS A 90 1.99 -0.58 14.51
CA LYS A 90 1.82 0.04 15.84
C LYS A 90 1.87 1.56 15.78
N MET A 91 2.83 2.11 15.04
CA MET A 91 2.97 3.58 14.90
C MET A 91 1.76 4.20 14.21
N CYS A 92 1.31 3.61 13.12
CA CYS A 92 0.17 4.10 12.36
C CYS A 92 -1.14 3.99 13.15
N GLU A 93 -1.37 2.85 13.83
CA GLU A 93 -2.55 2.66 14.69
C GLU A 93 -2.57 3.62 15.89
N ALA A 94 -1.40 3.87 16.51
CA ALA A 94 -1.26 4.87 17.56
C ALA A 94 -1.61 6.29 17.08
N ASN A 95 -1.40 6.59 15.79
CA ASN A 95 -1.81 7.83 15.15
C ASN A 95 -3.27 7.80 14.64
N GLY A 96 -4.02 6.72 14.91
CA GLY A 96 -5.42 6.59 14.55
C GLY A 96 -5.68 6.30 13.07
N HIS A 97 -4.73 5.67 12.37
CA HIS A 97 -4.91 5.23 10.99
C HIS A 97 -5.47 3.80 10.90
N THR A 98 -6.23 3.56 9.86
CA THR A 98 -6.66 2.20 9.47
C THR A 98 -5.50 1.50 8.75
N ILE A 99 -5.03 0.39 9.29
CA ILE A 99 -3.91 -0.38 8.72
C ILE A 99 -4.32 -1.81 8.44
N LYS A 100 -3.88 -2.31 7.30
CA LYS A 100 -3.98 -3.71 6.91
C LYS A 100 -2.59 -4.35 6.90
N LYS A 101 -2.45 -5.44 7.67
CA LYS A 101 -1.18 -6.16 7.79
C LYS A 101 -1.15 -7.35 6.85
N TYR A 102 -0.76 -7.11 5.60
CA TYR A 102 -0.52 -8.15 4.60
C TYR A 102 0.40 -7.62 3.48
N ASP A 103 0.78 -8.53 2.58
CA ASP A 103 1.58 -8.19 1.42
C ASP A 103 0.78 -7.27 0.48
N MET A 104 1.33 -6.10 0.20
CA MET A 104 0.73 -5.10 -0.68
C MET A 104 0.46 -5.60 -2.11
N SER A 105 1.10 -6.70 -2.52
CA SER A 105 0.91 -7.30 -3.84
C SER A 105 -0.49 -7.93 -4.03
N PHE A 106 -1.24 -8.10 -2.94
CA PHE A 106 -2.56 -8.74 -2.95
C PHE A 106 -3.58 -7.87 -2.22
N LEU A 107 -4.60 -7.43 -2.94
CA LEU A 107 -5.68 -6.61 -2.40
C LEU A 107 -6.98 -7.44 -2.35
N PRO A 108 -7.27 -8.12 -1.22
CA PRO A 108 -8.34 -9.11 -1.17
C PRO A 108 -9.73 -8.47 -1.21
N GLN A 109 -10.64 -9.06 -1.99
CA GLN A 109 -12.03 -8.58 -2.11
C GLN A 109 -12.78 -8.61 -0.78
N GLN A 110 -12.49 -9.54 0.11
CA GLN A 110 -13.08 -9.61 1.44
C GLN A 110 -12.80 -8.38 2.32
N ASP A 111 -11.75 -7.63 2.00
CA ASP A 111 -11.41 -6.36 2.65
C ASP A 111 -11.98 -5.14 1.90
N GLY A 112 -12.83 -5.36 0.92
CA GLY A 112 -13.51 -4.31 0.16
C GLY A 112 -12.71 -3.76 -1.02
N TYR A 113 -11.67 -4.49 -1.49
CA TYR A 113 -10.90 -4.12 -2.68
C TYR A 113 -11.47 -4.83 -3.92
N TYR A 114 -12.67 -4.42 -4.29
CA TYR A 114 -13.33 -4.87 -5.51
C TYR A 114 -12.74 -4.18 -6.74
N ASP A 115 -13.11 -4.69 -7.92
CA ASP A 115 -12.77 -4.04 -9.18
C ASP A 115 -13.30 -2.60 -9.16
N GLU A 116 -12.50 -1.66 -9.63
CA GLU A 116 -12.88 -0.24 -9.75
C GLU A 116 -13.42 0.38 -8.43
N SER A 117 -12.84 0.02 -7.29
CA SER A 117 -13.29 0.49 -5.97
C SER A 117 -12.42 1.56 -5.32
N VAL A 118 -11.19 1.79 -5.84
CA VAL A 118 -10.17 2.66 -5.25
C VAL A 118 -10.00 3.92 -6.09
N ASP A 119 -9.95 5.07 -5.44
CA ASP A 119 -9.81 6.38 -6.11
C ASP A 119 -8.34 6.78 -6.32
N PHE A 120 -7.44 6.32 -5.45
CA PHE A 120 -6.01 6.63 -5.59
C PHE A 120 -5.15 5.63 -4.84
N ILE A 121 -4.00 5.28 -5.43
CA ILE A 121 -2.95 4.46 -4.80
C ILE A 121 -1.66 5.26 -4.73
N PHE A 122 -1.06 5.30 -3.53
CA PHE A 122 0.29 5.78 -3.30
C PHE A 122 1.20 4.59 -3.01
N LEU A 123 2.39 4.52 -3.66
CA LEU A 123 3.33 3.39 -3.54
C LEU A 123 4.78 3.85 -3.69
N ARG A 124 5.16 4.84 -2.90
CA ARG A 124 6.52 5.39 -2.96
C ARG A 124 7.52 4.48 -2.22
N HIS A 125 8.59 4.07 -2.91
CA HIS A 125 9.63 3.17 -2.37
C HIS A 125 9.07 1.83 -1.84
N SER A 126 8.10 1.26 -2.54
CA SER A 126 7.46 0.02 -2.11
C SER A 126 7.37 -1.03 -3.21
N LEU A 127 7.11 -0.65 -4.47
CA LEU A 127 6.94 -1.60 -5.56
C LEU A 127 8.18 -2.48 -5.80
N GLU A 128 9.37 -1.95 -5.57
CA GLU A 128 10.65 -2.66 -5.67
C GLU A 128 10.77 -3.82 -4.67
N HIS A 129 9.98 -3.81 -3.61
CA HIS A 129 9.91 -4.88 -2.62
C HIS A 129 8.88 -5.97 -2.96
N SER A 130 8.11 -5.79 -4.03
CA SER A 130 7.21 -6.84 -4.48
C SER A 130 7.97 -7.95 -5.20
N PRO A 131 7.73 -9.24 -4.84
CA PRO A 131 8.32 -10.37 -5.56
C PRO A 131 7.75 -10.54 -6.97
N TYR A 132 6.62 -9.89 -7.25
CA TYR A 132 5.87 -10.02 -8.51
C TYR A 132 5.39 -8.66 -9.03
N PRO A 133 6.28 -7.69 -9.34
CA PRO A 133 5.89 -6.31 -9.59
C PRO A 133 4.87 -6.15 -10.72
N ILE A 134 4.92 -6.99 -11.75
CA ILE A 134 3.95 -6.93 -12.86
C ILE A 134 2.56 -7.37 -12.38
N PHE A 135 2.46 -8.48 -11.65
CA PHE A 135 1.18 -8.91 -11.09
C PHE A 135 0.63 -7.93 -10.08
N THR A 136 1.49 -7.34 -9.28
CA THR A 136 1.15 -6.27 -8.34
C THR A 136 0.53 -5.07 -9.06
N LEU A 137 1.14 -4.61 -10.15
CA LEU A 137 0.59 -3.53 -10.97
C LEU A 137 -0.74 -3.92 -11.65
N MET A 138 -0.90 -5.16 -12.07
CA MET A 138 -2.18 -5.64 -12.62
C MET A 138 -3.27 -5.65 -11.54
N GLU A 139 -2.95 -6.04 -10.30
CA GLU A 139 -3.87 -5.98 -9.17
C GLU A 139 -4.26 -4.54 -8.83
N TYR A 140 -3.30 -3.61 -8.84
CA TYR A 140 -3.58 -2.20 -8.63
C TYR A 140 -4.49 -1.62 -9.73
N ASN A 141 -4.22 -1.99 -10.99
CA ASN A 141 -5.09 -1.60 -12.11
C ASN A 141 -6.51 -2.17 -11.98
N ARG A 142 -6.65 -3.38 -11.43
CA ARG A 142 -7.96 -3.99 -11.20
C ARG A 142 -8.80 -3.20 -10.21
N VAL A 143 -8.20 -2.79 -9.08
CA VAL A 143 -8.92 -2.10 -8.00
C VAL A 143 -9.12 -0.62 -8.26
N LEU A 144 -8.27 0.02 -9.06
CA LEU A 144 -8.41 1.43 -9.41
C LEU A 144 -9.65 1.68 -10.27
N LYS A 145 -10.43 2.68 -9.92
CA LYS A 145 -11.53 3.17 -10.75
C LYS A 145 -11.01 3.65 -12.10
N GLN A 146 -11.85 3.56 -13.13
CA GLN A 146 -11.49 4.03 -14.46
C GLN A 146 -11.11 5.53 -14.42
N GLY A 147 -9.95 5.86 -14.96
CA GLY A 147 -9.40 7.22 -14.94
C GLY A 147 -8.71 7.64 -13.67
N SER A 148 -8.77 6.84 -12.60
CA SER A 148 -7.99 7.05 -11.37
C SER A 148 -6.50 6.91 -11.62
N LYS A 149 -5.70 7.40 -10.66
CA LYS A 149 -4.24 7.48 -10.77
C LYS A 149 -3.58 6.69 -9.65
N MET A 150 -2.33 6.34 -9.88
CA MET A 150 -1.37 5.94 -8.84
C MET A 150 -0.08 6.76 -8.98
N TYR A 151 0.64 6.88 -7.88
CA TYR A 151 1.95 7.52 -7.80
C TYR A 151 2.95 6.54 -7.24
#